data_fe37466a43f5c026ec574165c4977a6c
#
_entry.id   fe37466a43f5c026ec574165c4977a6c
#
_cell.length_a   1.000
_cell.length_b   1.000
_cell.length_c   1.000
_cell.angle_alpha   90.00
_cell.angle_beta   90.00
_cell.angle_gamma   90.00
#
_symmetry.space_group_name_H-M   'P 1'
#
loop_
_entity.id
_entity.type
_entity.pdbx_description
1 polymer ?
#
loop_
_entity_poly.entity_id
_entity_poly.type
_entity_poly.pdbx_seq_one_letter_code
_entity_poly.pdbx_strand_id
1 'polypeptide(L)'
;LAIINVDDEYLTRKQASKILTNTMLIVLPLAVAIIAITKNNTLLMTMLLIFELFMIDTFIDGMVDKLDNKLLKEQIDFFSEIRHAYHEFNMVEEAIYQVAQDDDKPEMSRQAEKIYEVLISNDPESELEKYYDVAPNSYLKEFAGVSYLTKEFGDRKIDNSSLYLKNLNNITQEMQLEILKRDKLDYTFQSLAVISIVPMLFIEPIKN
;
A
#
# COMPACT_ATOMS: atom_id res chain seq x y z
N LEU A 1 4.91 6.08 4.47
CA LEU A 1 4.14 5.59 5.64
C LEU A 1 3.13 6.61 6.15
N ALA A 2 3.48 7.90 6.20
CA ALA A 2 2.52 8.96 6.54
C ALA A 2 1.36 9.06 5.53
N ILE A 3 1.57 8.61 4.29
CA ILE A 3 0.54 8.61 3.24
C ILE A 3 -0.57 7.58 3.53
N ILE A 4 -0.26 6.50 4.24
CA ILE A 4 -1.21 5.42 4.51
C ILE A 4 -2.14 5.76 5.70
N ASN A 5 -1.62 6.49 6.69
CA ASN A 5 -2.33 6.84 7.92
C ASN A 5 -2.09 8.32 8.28
N VAL A 6 -2.55 9.24 7.41
CA VAL A 6 -2.31 10.68 7.57
C VAL A 6 -2.84 11.21 8.91
N ASP A 7 -3.96 10.67 9.38
CA ASP A 7 -4.62 11.13 10.62
C ASP A 7 -4.19 10.37 11.88
N ASP A 8 -3.49 9.23 11.74
CA ASP A 8 -3.09 8.43 12.89
C ASP A 8 -1.57 8.39 13.05
N GLU A 9 -1.05 9.41 13.72
CA GLU A 9 0.37 9.52 14.03
C GLU A 9 0.89 8.31 14.81
N TYR A 10 0.07 7.73 15.69
CA TYR A 10 0.46 6.56 16.48
C TYR A 10 0.68 5.32 15.60
N LEU A 11 -0.25 5.03 14.69
CA LEU A 11 -0.13 3.90 13.75
C LEU A 11 1.04 4.11 12.78
N THR A 12 1.21 5.32 12.26
CA THR A 12 2.35 5.67 11.40
C THR A 12 3.68 5.44 12.13
N ARG A 13 3.80 5.92 13.37
CA ARG A 13 4.99 5.71 14.21
C ARG A 13 5.22 4.24 14.53
N LYS A 14 4.17 3.48 14.84
CA LYS A 14 4.25 2.04 15.13
C LYS A 14 4.73 1.24 13.91
N GLN A 15 4.21 1.54 12.73
CA GLN A 15 4.63 0.90 11.48
C GLN A 15 6.08 1.28 11.12
N ALA A 16 6.44 2.55 11.21
CA ALA A 16 7.80 3.02 10.99
C ALA A 16 8.79 2.37 11.97
N SER A 17 8.44 2.31 13.26
CA SER A 17 9.25 1.63 14.28
C SER A 17 9.43 0.15 13.97
N LYS A 18 8.38 -0.54 13.51
CA LYS A 18 8.47 -1.96 13.13
C LYS A 18 9.42 -2.18 11.95
N ILE A 19 9.35 -1.33 10.93
CA ILE A 19 10.24 -1.38 9.76
C ILE A 19 11.68 -1.13 10.21
N LEU A 20 11.93 -0.07 10.99
CA LEU A 20 13.27 0.25 11.51
C LEU A 20 13.83 -0.87 12.37
N THR A 21 13.02 -1.45 13.27
CA THR A 21 13.45 -2.55 14.14
C THR A 21 13.84 -3.78 13.32
N ASN A 22 13.03 -4.14 12.33
CA ASN A 22 13.32 -5.28 11.46
C ASN A 22 14.58 -5.04 10.61
N THR A 23 14.75 -3.83 10.10
CA THR A 23 15.95 -3.43 9.35
C THR A 23 17.20 -3.51 10.24
N MET A 24 17.15 -2.96 11.46
CA MET A 24 18.27 -3.02 12.41
C MET A 24 18.64 -4.45 12.81
N LEU A 25 17.65 -5.32 12.95
CA LEU A 25 17.85 -6.72 13.32
C LEU A 25 18.61 -7.50 12.23
N ILE A 26 18.56 -7.06 10.99
CA ILE A 26 19.31 -7.65 9.87
C ILE A 26 20.66 -6.94 9.68
N VAL A 27 20.67 -5.62 9.69
CA VAL A 27 21.86 -4.80 9.39
C VAL A 27 22.93 -4.96 10.46
N LEU A 28 22.58 -4.92 11.76
CA LEU A 28 23.57 -5.00 12.83
C LEU A 28 24.40 -6.31 12.82
N PRO A 29 23.78 -7.51 12.69
CA PRO A 29 24.56 -8.74 12.57
C PRO A 29 25.42 -8.79 11.31
N LEU A 30 24.93 -8.24 10.19
CA LEU A 30 25.67 -8.19 8.94
C LEU A 30 26.91 -7.29 9.07
N ALA A 31 26.78 -6.09 9.63
CA ALA A 31 27.90 -5.19 9.90
C ALA A 31 28.97 -5.85 10.81
N VAL A 32 28.53 -6.54 11.87
CA VAL A 32 29.46 -7.28 12.77
C VAL A 32 30.18 -8.38 11.99
N ALA A 33 29.49 -9.13 11.13
CA ALA A 33 30.09 -10.17 10.31
C ALA A 33 31.12 -9.58 9.32
N ILE A 34 30.80 -8.45 8.65
CA ILE A 34 31.71 -7.75 7.76
C ILE A 34 33.00 -7.37 8.50
N ILE A 35 32.88 -6.74 9.67
CA ILE A 35 34.04 -6.34 10.50
C ILE A 35 34.87 -7.57 10.91
N ALA A 36 34.23 -8.66 11.33
CA ALA A 36 34.90 -9.87 11.76
C ALA A 36 35.70 -10.55 10.61
N ILE A 37 35.17 -10.56 9.40
CA ILE A 37 35.78 -11.21 8.24
C ILE A 37 36.88 -10.32 7.65
N THR A 38 36.69 -9.00 7.62
CA THR A 38 37.58 -8.07 6.91
C THR A 38 38.57 -7.32 7.78
N LYS A 39 38.73 -7.71 9.07
CA LYS A 39 39.55 -6.98 10.06
C LYS A 39 41.01 -6.73 9.64
N ASN A 40 41.56 -7.48 8.70
CA ASN A 40 42.91 -7.29 8.18
C ASN A 40 42.99 -6.47 6.89
N ASN A 41 41.83 -6.09 6.30
CA ASN A 41 41.77 -5.33 5.06
C ASN A 41 40.80 -4.17 5.20
N THR A 42 41.34 -3.01 5.63
CA THR A 42 40.54 -1.81 5.88
C THR A 42 39.83 -1.28 4.62
N LEU A 43 40.45 -1.44 3.44
CA LEU A 43 39.86 -0.99 2.18
C LEU A 43 38.62 -1.84 1.83
N LEU A 44 38.74 -3.16 1.94
CA LEU A 44 37.62 -4.08 1.68
C LEU A 44 36.51 -3.85 2.72
N MET A 45 36.87 -3.68 3.99
CA MET A 45 35.90 -3.37 5.05
C MET A 45 35.09 -2.12 4.74
N THR A 46 35.77 -1.03 4.34
CA THR A 46 35.08 0.24 4.01
C THR A 46 34.17 0.09 2.81
N MET A 47 34.59 -0.61 1.76
CA MET A 47 33.77 -0.87 0.58
C MET A 47 32.51 -1.67 0.93
N LEU A 48 32.62 -2.71 1.74
CA LEU A 48 31.48 -3.55 2.15
C LEU A 48 30.51 -2.79 3.06
N LEU A 49 31.00 -1.94 3.96
CA LEU A 49 30.13 -1.10 4.80
C LEU A 49 29.38 -0.04 3.97
N ILE A 50 30.03 0.55 2.96
CA ILE A 50 29.34 1.47 2.04
C ILE A 50 28.26 0.71 1.25
N PHE A 51 28.56 -0.48 0.76
CA PHE A 51 27.59 -1.32 0.06
C PHE A 51 26.40 -1.68 0.97
N GLU A 52 26.65 -1.99 2.25
CA GLU A 52 25.60 -2.25 3.23
C GLU A 52 24.65 -1.06 3.39
N LEU A 53 25.17 0.19 3.41
CA LEU A 53 24.34 1.38 3.49
C LEU A 53 23.38 1.50 2.29
N PHE A 54 23.84 1.19 1.07
CA PHE A 54 22.96 1.14 -0.10
C PHE A 54 21.89 0.05 0.00
N MET A 55 22.23 -1.10 0.59
CA MET A 55 21.27 -2.19 0.78
C MET A 55 20.18 -1.85 1.79
N ILE A 56 20.46 -0.99 2.78
CA ILE A 56 19.45 -0.53 3.76
C ILE A 56 18.30 0.19 3.07
N ASP A 57 18.60 1.15 2.20
CA ASP A 57 17.56 1.91 1.48
C ASP A 57 16.69 0.97 0.65
N THR A 58 17.31 0.08 -0.13
CA THR A 58 16.58 -0.91 -0.95
C THR A 58 15.71 -1.83 -0.10
N PHE A 59 16.17 -2.21 1.09
CA PHE A 59 15.41 -3.06 2.00
C PHE A 59 14.22 -2.34 2.62
N ILE A 60 14.40 -1.07 3.02
CA ILE A 60 13.32 -0.24 3.55
C ILE A 60 12.26 0.00 2.48
N ASP A 61 12.68 0.36 1.27
CA ASP A 61 11.76 0.58 0.14
C ASP A 61 10.94 -0.68 -0.15
N GLY A 62 11.59 -1.86 -0.21
CA GLY A 62 10.88 -3.11 -0.42
C GLY A 62 9.90 -3.48 0.71
N MET A 63 10.14 -3.04 1.95
CA MET A 63 9.17 -3.21 3.05
C MET A 63 7.99 -2.24 2.92
N VAL A 64 8.24 -1.01 2.50
CA VAL A 64 7.20 0.01 2.25
C VAL A 64 6.32 -0.45 1.10
N ASP A 65 6.91 -0.90 -0.01
CA ASP A 65 6.18 -1.40 -1.18
C ASP A 65 5.27 -2.60 -0.85
N LYS A 66 5.76 -3.53 -0.02
CA LYS A 66 4.93 -4.65 0.46
C LYS A 66 3.73 -4.18 1.28
N LEU A 67 3.92 -3.16 2.11
CA LEU A 67 2.83 -2.60 2.91
C LEU A 67 1.80 -1.89 2.02
N ASP A 68 2.27 -1.13 1.03
CA ASP A 68 1.42 -0.44 0.07
C ASP A 68 0.65 -1.42 -0.83
N ASN A 69 1.31 -2.47 -1.32
CA ASN A 69 0.65 -3.54 -2.07
C ASN A 69 -0.40 -4.30 -1.24
N LYS A 70 -0.13 -4.49 0.07
CA LYS A 70 -1.11 -5.07 0.99
C LYS A 70 -2.34 -4.17 1.11
N LEU A 71 -2.13 -2.86 1.27
CA LEU A 71 -3.22 -1.89 1.34
C LEU A 71 -4.08 -1.89 0.07
N LEU A 72 -3.44 -1.92 -1.11
CA LEU A 72 -4.18 -2.00 -2.39
C LEU A 72 -5.02 -3.28 -2.49
N LYS A 73 -4.51 -4.42 -2.02
CA LYS A 73 -5.28 -5.68 -1.99
C LYS A 73 -6.48 -5.58 -1.04
N GLU A 74 -6.29 -5.03 0.16
CA GLU A 74 -7.37 -4.81 1.12
C GLU A 74 -8.44 -3.86 0.55
N GLN A 75 -8.06 -2.84 -0.22
CA GLN A 75 -9.01 -1.95 -0.91
C GLN A 75 -9.79 -2.66 -2.03
N ILE A 76 -9.17 -3.55 -2.78
CA ILE A 76 -9.87 -4.36 -3.80
C ILE A 76 -10.95 -5.22 -3.13
N ASP A 77 -10.61 -5.88 -2.04
CA ASP A 77 -11.57 -6.68 -1.27
C ASP A 77 -12.69 -5.79 -0.70
N PHE A 78 -12.34 -4.65 -0.13
CA PHE A 78 -13.27 -3.66 0.38
C PHE A 78 -14.28 -3.20 -0.70
N PHE A 79 -13.80 -2.86 -1.91
CA PHE A 79 -14.71 -2.46 -3.00
C PHE A 79 -15.58 -3.62 -3.48
N SER A 80 -15.10 -4.86 -3.37
CA SER A 80 -15.93 -6.04 -3.65
C SER A 80 -17.06 -6.19 -2.62
N GLU A 81 -16.77 -5.99 -1.34
CA GLU A 81 -17.75 -6.01 -0.26
C GLU A 81 -18.80 -4.89 -0.41
N ILE A 82 -18.35 -3.66 -0.72
CA ILE A 82 -19.26 -2.54 -1.03
C ILE A 82 -20.19 -2.89 -2.20
N ARG A 83 -19.68 -3.52 -3.28
CA ARG A 83 -20.53 -3.95 -4.40
C ARG A 83 -21.59 -4.94 -3.97
N HIS A 84 -21.22 -5.91 -3.14
CA HIS A 84 -22.18 -6.91 -2.63
C HIS A 84 -23.24 -6.23 -1.75
N ALA A 85 -22.84 -5.39 -0.82
CA ALA A 85 -23.76 -4.65 0.04
C ALA A 85 -24.67 -3.71 -0.78
N TYR A 86 -24.13 -3.04 -1.80
CA TYR A 86 -24.94 -2.17 -2.66
C TYR A 86 -25.98 -2.93 -3.47
N HIS A 87 -25.68 -4.17 -3.91
CA HIS A 87 -26.70 -5.03 -4.55
C HIS A 87 -27.83 -5.41 -3.61
N GLU A 88 -27.56 -5.50 -2.30
CA GLU A 88 -28.56 -5.84 -1.29
C GLU A 88 -29.41 -4.63 -0.91
N PHE A 89 -28.77 -3.51 -0.58
CA PHE A 89 -29.45 -2.33 -0.03
C PHE A 89 -29.92 -1.33 -1.09
N ASN A 90 -29.28 -1.27 -2.26
CA ASN A 90 -29.47 -0.27 -3.29
C ASN A 90 -29.31 1.19 -2.80
N MET A 91 -28.58 1.38 -1.69
CA MET A 91 -28.24 2.66 -1.09
C MET A 91 -26.75 2.68 -0.78
N VAL A 92 -26.06 3.75 -1.21
CA VAL A 92 -24.59 3.84 -1.09
C VAL A 92 -24.17 3.97 0.37
N GLU A 93 -24.84 4.83 1.12
CA GLU A 93 -24.57 5.07 2.52
C GLU A 93 -24.76 3.82 3.37
N GLU A 94 -25.81 3.02 3.10
CA GLU A 94 -26.06 1.78 3.84
C GLU A 94 -25.03 0.70 3.48
N ALA A 95 -24.65 0.61 2.21
CA ALA A 95 -23.62 -0.33 1.78
C ALA A 95 -22.26 -0.02 2.42
N ILE A 96 -21.89 1.26 2.52
CA ILE A 96 -20.64 1.69 3.16
C ILE A 96 -20.71 1.47 4.67
N TYR A 97 -21.83 1.80 5.32
CA TYR A 97 -22.04 1.58 6.74
C TYR A 97 -21.90 0.10 7.13
N GLN A 98 -22.49 -0.79 6.34
CA GLN A 98 -22.41 -2.23 6.59
C GLN A 98 -20.95 -2.74 6.58
N VAL A 99 -20.15 -2.27 5.63
CA VAL A 99 -18.74 -2.67 5.54
C VAL A 99 -17.86 -1.97 6.59
N ALA A 100 -18.27 -0.79 7.07
CA ALA A 100 -17.59 -0.10 8.17
C ALA A 100 -17.65 -0.86 9.50
N GLN A 101 -18.61 -1.78 9.67
CA GLN A 101 -18.77 -2.61 10.88
C GLN A 101 -17.88 -3.87 10.89
N ASP A 102 -17.08 -4.10 9.83
CA ASP A 102 -16.20 -5.26 9.76
C ASP A 102 -14.93 -5.03 10.58
N ASP A 103 -14.77 -5.79 11.67
CA ASP A 103 -13.60 -5.73 12.55
C ASP A 103 -12.35 -6.43 11.98
N ASP A 104 -12.51 -7.28 10.97
CA ASP A 104 -11.40 -8.07 10.41
C ASP A 104 -10.39 -7.22 9.62
N LYS A 105 -10.84 -6.07 9.09
CA LYS A 105 -10.04 -5.16 8.27
C LYS A 105 -10.05 -3.73 8.83
N PRO A 106 -9.43 -3.46 9.98
CA PRO A 106 -9.59 -2.21 10.74
C PRO A 106 -9.19 -0.95 9.95
N GLU A 107 -8.25 -1.05 8.99
CA GLU A 107 -7.86 0.10 8.16
C GLU A 107 -8.97 0.48 7.18
N MET A 108 -9.58 -0.51 6.52
CA MET A 108 -10.64 -0.27 5.54
C MET A 108 -11.95 0.10 6.24
N SER A 109 -12.28 -0.53 7.37
CA SER A 109 -13.46 -0.17 8.18
C SER A 109 -13.39 1.30 8.63
N ARG A 110 -12.21 1.78 9.06
CA ARG A 110 -12.00 3.19 9.41
C ARG A 110 -12.17 4.13 8.22
N GLN A 111 -11.69 3.74 7.03
CA GLN A 111 -11.90 4.55 5.82
C GLN A 111 -13.38 4.55 5.41
N ALA A 112 -14.07 3.42 5.53
CA ALA A 112 -15.51 3.31 5.32
C ALA A 112 -16.29 4.22 6.27
N GLU A 113 -15.94 4.22 7.57
CA GLU A 113 -16.56 5.07 8.58
C GLU A 113 -16.40 6.56 8.24
N LYS A 114 -15.19 7.01 7.91
CA LYS A 114 -14.94 8.39 7.48
C LYS A 114 -15.76 8.78 6.26
N ILE A 115 -15.81 7.92 5.24
CA ILE A 115 -16.61 8.19 4.03
C ILE A 115 -18.10 8.19 4.36
N TYR A 116 -18.56 7.29 5.22
CA TYR A 116 -19.94 7.29 5.70
C TYR A 116 -20.28 8.61 6.41
N GLU A 117 -19.43 9.09 7.32
CA GLU A 117 -19.60 10.37 8.00
C GLU A 117 -19.68 11.55 7.02
N VAL A 118 -18.85 11.56 5.98
CA VAL A 118 -18.94 12.54 4.87
C VAL A 118 -20.32 12.49 4.24
N LEU A 119 -20.79 11.29 3.88
CA LEU A 119 -22.06 11.13 3.18
C LEU A 119 -23.27 11.58 4.01
N ILE A 120 -23.28 11.33 5.31
CA ILE A 120 -24.42 11.66 6.19
C ILE A 120 -24.33 13.07 6.81
N SER A 121 -23.25 13.81 6.56
CA SER A 121 -23.06 15.15 7.11
C SER A 121 -24.10 16.16 6.59
N ASN A 122 -24.23 17.29 7.30
CA ASN A 122 -25.09 18.40 6.85
C ASN A 122 -24.49 19.18 5.66
N ASP A 123 -23.18 19.10 5.46
CA ASP A 123 -22.45 19.73 4.36
C ASP A 123 -21.47 18.69 3.76
N PRO A 124 -21.99 17.73 2.96
CA PRO A 124 -21.18 16.63 2.45
C PRO A 124 -20.06 17.08 1.50
N GLU A 125 -20.26 18.18 0.77
CA GLU A 125 -19.27 18.71 -0.16
C GLU A 125 -18.02 19.21 0.59
N SER A 126 -18.21 20.02 1.64
CA SER A 126 -17.12 20.49 2.47
C SER A 126 -16.40 19.36 3.21
N GLU A 127 -17.13 18.37 3.72
CA GLU A 127 -16.54 17.22 4.39
C GLU A 127 -15.78 16.30 3.40
N LEU A 128 -16.26 16.18 2.15
CA LEU A 128 -15.56 15.45 1.10
C LEU A 128 -14.21 16.10 0.76
N GLU A 129 -14.16 17.43 0.68
CA GLU A 129 -12.89 18.14 0.47
C GLU A 129 -11.90 17.87 1.60
N LYS A 130 -12.35 17.90 2.85
CA LYS A 130 -11.51 17.55 4.00
C LYS A 130 -11.03 16.10 3.94
N TYR A 131 -11.92 15.18 3.55
CA TYR A 131 -11.52 13.79 3.36
C TYR A 131 -10.45 13.63 2.27
N TYR A 132 -10.52 14.40 1.19
CA TYR A 132 -9.52 14.36 0.13
C TYR A 132 -8.11 14.73 0.61
N ASP A 133 -7.99 15.61 1.61
CA ASP A 133 -6.69 15.98 2.19
C ASP A 133 -6.05 14.85 2.99
N VAL A 134 -6.86 13.96 3.56
CA VAL A 134 -6.41 12.89 4.46
C VAL A 134 -6.53 11.47 3.88
N ALA A 135 -7.16 11.33 2.72
CA ALA A 135 -7.34 10.03 2.09
C ALA A 135 -5.99 9.39 1.71
N PRO A 136 -5.79 8.10 2.00
CA PRO A 136 -4.52 7.40 1.81
C PRO A 136 -4.00 7.40 0.37
N ASN A 137 -4.89 7.39 -0.62
CA ASN A 137 -4.53 7.39 -2.03
C ASN A 137 -5.65 7.90 -2.92
N SER A 138 -5.36 8.02 -4.22
CA SER A 138 -6.30 8.49 -5.24
C SER A 138 -7.53 7.58 -5.40
N TYR A 139 -7.38 6.27 -5.20
CA TYR A 139 -8.48 5.31 -5.38
C TYR A 139 -9.59 5.51 -4.33
N LEU A 140 -9.20 5.77 -3.07
CA LEU A 140 -10.17 6.09 -2.01
C LEU A 140 -10.79 7.48 -2.21
N LYS A 141 -10.04 8.46 -2.74
CA LYS A 141 -10.60 9.76 -3.13
C LYS A 141 -11.67 9.58 -4.22
N GLU A 142 -11.35 8.84 -5.27
CA GLU A 142 -12.27 8.57 -6.36
C GLU A 142 -13.51 7.82 -5.88
N PHE A 143 -13.33 6.80 -5.04
CA PHE A 143 -14.43 6.06 -4.42
C PHE A 143 -15.35 6.97 -3.60
N ALA A 144 -14.80 7.83 -2.74
CA ALA A 144 -15.58 8.78 -1.94
C ALA A 144 -16.36 9.76 -2.83
N GLY A 145 -15.71 10.29 -3.88
CA GLY A 145 -16.36 11.19 -4.84
C GLY A 145 -17.50 10.53 -5.61
N VAL A 146 -17.29 9.31 -6.10
CA VAL A 146 -18.34 8.56 -6.82
C VAL A 146 -19.49 8.20 -5.88
N SER A 147 -19.18 7.84 -4.64
CA SER A 147 -20.19 7.55 -3.60
C SER A 147 -21.03 8.79 -3.26
N TYR A 148 -20.38 9.94 -3.08
CA TYR A 148 -21.05 11.21 -2.86
C TYR A 148 -21.98 11.58 -4.03
N LEU A 149 -21.47 11.53 -5.26
CA LEU A 149 -22.27 11.84 -6.44
C LEU A 149 -23.48 10.91 -6.61
N THR A 150 -23.31 9.63 -6.30
CA THR A 150 -24.39 8.65 -6.39
C THR A 150 -25.43 8.87 -5.31
N LYS A 151 -25.03 9.24 -4.10
CA LYS A 151 -25.97 9.59 -3.02
C LYS A 151 -26.77 10.85 -3.35
N GLU A 152 -26.11 11.92 -3.80
CA GLU A 152 -26.75 13.22 -4.04
C GLU A 152 -27.64 13.22 -5.29
N PHE A 153 -27.21 12.57 -6.36
CA PHE A 153 -27.87 12.63 -7.68
C PHE A 153 -28.57 11.33 -8.08
N GLY A 154 -28.47 10.30 -7.26
CA GLY A 154 -28.97 8.96 -7.54
C GLY A 154 -28.09 8.18 -8.50
N ASP A 155 -28.24 6.86 -8.49
CA ASP A 155 -27.51 5.97 -9.39
C ASP A 155 -28.13 6.03 -10.78
N ARG A 156 -27.32 6.39 -11.78
CA ARG A 156 -27.70 6.40 -13.19
C ARG A 156 -27.47 5.02 -13.80
N LYS A 157 -28.40 4.58 -14.63
CA LYS A 157 -28.23 3.33 -15.39
C LYS A 157 -27.71 3.63 -16.80
N ILE A 158 -26.63 2.96 -17.18
CA ILE A 158 -26.09 2.95 -18.53
C ILE A 158 -26.15 1.50 -19.03
N ASP A 159 -26.81 1.27 -20.16
CA ASP A 159 -27.02 -0.07 -20.72
C ASP A 159 -27.62 -1.07 -19.71
N ASN A 160 -28.63 -0.63 -18.97
CA ASN A 160 -29.28 -1.40 -17.89
C ASN A 160 -28.38 -1.74 -16.68
N SER A 161 -27.16 -1.21 -16.62
CA SER A 161 -26.22 -1.43 -15.52
C SER A 161 -26.07 -0.17 -14.67
N SER A 162 -25.91 -0.35 -13.35
CA SER A 162 -25.59 0.71 -12.41
C SER A 162 -24.28 1.41 -12.78
N LEU A 163 -24.30 2.74 -12.89
CA LEU A 163 -23.10 3.53 -13.12
C LEU A 163 -22.16 3.49 -11.91
N TYR A 164 -22.72 3.46 -10.70
CA TYR A 164 -21.96 3.32 -9.48
C TYR A 164 -21.13 2.03 -9.47
N LEU A 165 -21.78 0.89 -9.73
CA LEU A 165 -21.11 -0.41 -9.79
C LEU A 165 -20.06 -0.47 -10.92
N LYS A 166 -20.32 0.17 -12.05
CA LYS A 166 -19.36 0.26 -13.14
C LYS A 166 -18.12 1.04 -12.74
N ASN A 167 -18.29 2.18 -12.05
CA ASN A 167 -17.18 2.96 -11.54
C ASN A 167 -16.34 2.18 -10.49
N LEU A 168 -17.00 1.51 -9.55
CA LEU A 168 -16.30 0.64 -8.59
C LEU A 168 -15.48 -0.45 -9.29
N ASN A 169 -16.05 -1.04 -10.35
CA ASN A 169 -15.32 -2.05 -11.12
C ASN A 169 -14.11 -1.46 -11.85
N ASN A 170 -14.23 -0.26 -12.40
CA ASN A 170 -13.11 0.43 -13.07
C ASN A 170 -11.98 0.72 -12.09
N ILE A 171 -12.29 1.31 -10.92
CA ILE A 171 -11.31 1.57 -9.85
C ILE A 171 -10.62 0.26 -9.44
N THR A 172 -11.39 -0.81 -9.25
CA THR A 172 -10.84 -2.12 -8.90
C THR A 172 -9.89 -2.66 -9.97
N GLN A 173 -10.24 -2.52 -11.25
CA GLN A 173 -9.38 -2.95 -12.36
C GLN A 173 -8.09 -2.14 -12.43
N GLU A 174 -8.15 -0.83 -12.20
CA GLU A 174 -6.95 0.03 -12.16
C GLU A 174 -6.01 -0.38 -11.03
N MET A 175 -6.54 -0.64 -9.82
CA MET A 175 -5.74 -1.16 -8.71
C MET A 175 -5.10 -2.52 -9.01
N GLN A 176 -5.84 -3.44 -9.65
CA GLN A 176 -5.30 -4.74 -10.06
C GLN A 176 -4.16 -4.57 -11.07
N LEU A 177 -4.31 -3.67 -12.04
CA LEU A 177 -3.25 -3.36 -13.02
C LEU A 177 -2.03 -2.73 -12.34
N GLU A 178 -2.23 -1.89 -11.34
CA GLU A 178 -1.14 -1.28 -10.56
C GLU A 178 -0.34 -2.35 -9.80
N ILE A 179 -1.01 -3.27 -9.11
CA ILE A 179 -0.37 -4.40 -8.43
C ILE A 179 0.43 -5.24 -9.43
N LEU A 180 -0.16 -5.59 -10.58
CA LEU A 180 0.53 -6.39 -11.61
C LEU A 180 1.77 -5.68 -12.16
N LYS A 181 1.74 -4.36 -12.34
CA LYS A 181 2.91 -3.57 -12.76
C LYS A 181 4.01 -3.62 -11.70
N ARG A 182 3.66 -3.44 -10.43
CA ARG A 182 4.61 -3.50 -9.30
C ARG A 182 5.24 -4.88 -9.17
N ASP A 183 4.44 -5.94 -9.18
CA ASP A 183 4.92 -7.33 -9.12
C ASP A 183 5.87 -7.64 -10.28
N LYS A 184 5.57 -7.16 -11.50
CA LYS A 184 6.44 -7.32 -12.66
C LYS A 184 7.77 -6.59 -12.52
N LEU A 185 7.75 -5.36 -11.99
CA LEU A 185 8.97 -4.59 -11.74
C LEU A 185 9.84 -5.30 -10.70
N ASP A 186 9.27 -5.72 -9.57
CA ASP A 186 9.98 -6.45 -8.51
C ASP A 186 10.63 -7.73 -9.06
N TYR A 187 9.90 -8.52 -9.85
CA TYR A 187 10.45 -9.70 -10.47
C TYR A 187 11.61 -9.39 -11.42
N THR A 188 11.50 -8.31 -12.20
CA THR A 188 12.55 -7.89 -13.14
C THR A 188 13.81 -7.45 -12.37
N PHE A 189 13.67 -6.66 -11.30
CA PHE A 189 14.80 -6.24 -10.46
C PHE A 189 15.47 -7.43 -9.75
N GLN A 190 14.69 -8.36 -9.20
CA GLN A 190 15.23 -9.57 -8.58
C GLN A 190 16.02 -10.42 -9.59
N SER A 191 15.50 -10.63 -10.80
CA SER A 191 16.18 -11.38 -11.82
C SER A 191 17.48 -10.73 -12.30
N LEU A 192 17.50 -9.40 -12.45
CA LEU A 192 18.70 -8.63 -12.79
C LEU A 192 19.75 -8.69 -11.67
N ALA A 193 19.35 -8.60 -10.41
CA ALA A 193 20.23 -8.74 -9.26
C ALA A 193 20.92 -10.11 -9.24
N VAL A 194 20.15 -11.19 -9.43
CA VAL A 194 20.69 -12.54 -9.51
C VAL A 194 21.68 -12.70 -10.65
N ILE A 195 21.35 -12.22 -11.86
CA ILE A 195 22.23 -12.28 -13.02
C ILE A 195 23.55 -11.51 -12.81
N SER A 196 23.49 -10.43 -12.03
CA SER A 196 24.68 -9.58 -11.75
C SER A 196 25.58 -10.16 -10.65
N ILE A 197 25.00 -10.80 -9.63
CA ILE A 197 25.73 -11.30 -8.45
C ILE A 197 26.36 -12.69 -8.73
N VAL A 198 25.65 -13.56 -9.44
CA VAL A 198 26.12 -14.94 -9.71
C VAL A 198 27.50 -14.96 -10.37
N PRO A 199 27.81 -14.20 -11.44
CA PRO A 199 29.15 -14.21 -12.02
C PRO A 199 30.24 -13.72 -11.05
N MET A 200 29.94 -12.73 -10.17
CA MET A 200 30.91 -12.25 -9.18
C MET A 200 31.34 -13.31 -8.17
N LEU A 201 30.41 -14.16 -7.76
CA LEU A 201 30.70 -15.27 -6.83
C LEU A 201 31.60 -16.36 -7.46
N PHE A 202 31.60 -16.48 -8.79
CA PHE A 202 32.41 -17.48 -9.50
C PHE A 202 33.78 -16.96 -9.96
N ILE A 203 34.05 -15.65 -9.89
CA ILE A 203 35.33 -15.07 -10.32
C ILE A 203 36.45 -15.36 -9.29
N GLU A 204 36.15 -15.40 -7.97
CA GLU A 204 37.16 -15.67 -6.96
C GLU A 204 37.71 -17.10 -6.95
N PRO A 205 36.93 -18.19 -7.09
CA PRO A 205 37.48 -19.53 -7.11
C PRO A 205 38.28 -19.87 -8.38
N ILE A 206 38.16 -19.09 -9.46
CA ILE A 206 38.90 -19.32 -10.73
C ILE A 206 40.31 -18.72 -10.69
N LYS A 207 40.62 -17.85 -9.70
CA LYS A 207 41.94 -17.22 -9.54
C LYS A 207 42.92 -17.98 -8.64
N ASN A 208 42.50 -19.08 -8.04
CA ASN A 208 43.33 -20.04 -7.29
C ASN A 208 43.45 -21.33 -8.08
#